data_93ef1a8a1d12421977cbd6b151c251d3
#
_entry.id   93ef1a8a1d12421977cbd6b151c251d3
#
_cell.length_a   1.000
_cell.length_b   1.000
_cell.length_c   1.000
_cell.angle_alpha   90.00
_cell.angle_beta   90.00
_cell.angle_gamma   90.00
#
_symmetry.space_group_name_H-M   'P 1'
#
loop_
_entity.id
_entity.type
_entity.pdbx_description
1 polymer ?
#
loop_
_entity_poly.entity_id
_entity_poly.type
_entity_poly.pdbx_seq_one_letter_code
_entity_poly.pdbx_strand_id
1 'polypeptide(L)'
;VAADKARDGIRALAQLVPKAALLEMSGRTREVPAGSLTIGQTVLVRPGDRVPADGEVIEGVSGVDESPVTGESVPSLKEPGHAVFAGSINTEAALRVRVSKAAEDNTIARIIRLVEEAEAARAPTERFIDRFSRIYMPGVVGVALLVAIVPPLAFAQAWDIWVYRALALLLIGCPCALVISVPASIASALSAGARRGLLMKGGAVIEAAARTTKVAFDKTGTLTLGRPRITDIVPFSGTEAEVLELAAGIEAGSSHPLAVAILSRAEANGAAPLPASGARALPGKGAEAMVAG
;
A
#
# COMPACT_ATOMS: atom_id res chain seq x y z
N VAL A 1 18.22 -5.55 -2.82
CA VAL A 1 17.91 -4.89 -1.51
C VAL A 1 16.68 -3.99 -1.57
N ALA A 2 16.55 -3.05 -2.54
CA ALA A 2 15.35 -2.18 -2.62
C ALA A 2 14.15 -2.92 -3.24
N ALA A 3 14.37 -3.70 -4.30
CA ALA A 3 13.34 -4.55 -4.91
C ALA A 3 12.87 -5.66 -3.96
N ASP A 4 13.75 -6.17 -3.09
CA ASP A 4 13.38 -7.18 -2.11
C ASP A 4 12.48 -6.60 -1.02
N LYS A 5 12.75 -5.38 -0.53
CA LYS A 5 11.88 -4.69 0.43
C LYS A 5 10.50 -4.36 -0.14
N ALA A 6 10.39 -4.00 -1.42
CA ALA A 6 9.11 -3.77 -2.07
C ALA A 6 8.32 -5.10 -2.19
N ARG A 7 8.98 -6.19 -2.59
CA ARG A 7 8.38 -7.54 -2.61
C ARG A 7 7.95 -8.02 -1.23
N ASP A 8 8.71 -7.70 -0.18
CA ASP A 8 8.34 -8.02 1.19
C ASP A 8 7.11 -7.22 1.63
N GLY A 9 6.98 -5.95 1.23
CA GLY A 9 5.77 -5.15 1.43
C GLY A 9 4.53 -5.75 0.74
N ILE A 10 4.67 -6.20 -0.52
CA ILE A 10 3.58 -6.87 -1.27
C ILE A 10 3.20 -8.18 -0.58
N ARG A 11 4.18 -8.98 -0.15
CA ARG A 11 3.92 -10.21 0.61
C ARG A 11 3.21 -9.95 1.93
N ALA A 12 3.57 -8.88 2.63
CA ALA A 12 2.89 -8.47 3.86
C ALA A 12 1.42 -8.11 3.60
N LEU A 13 1.11 -7.38 2.51
CA LEU A 13 -0.27 -7.10 2.11
C LEU A 13 -1.06 -8.39 1.81
N ALA A 14 -0.46 -9.33 1.10
CA ALA A 14 -1.11 -10.61 0.80
C ALA A 14 -1.42 -11.43 2.06
N GLN A 15 -0.63 -11.27 3.13
CA GLN A 15 -0.85 -11.92 4.42
C GLN A 15 -1.97 -11.27 5.27
N LEU A 16 -2.47 -10.09 4.88
CA LEU A 16 -3.59 -9.46 5.58
C LEU A 16 -4.90 -10.22 5.37
N VAL A 17 -5.08 -10.88 4.24
CA VAL A 17 -6.27 -11.72 4.00
C VAL A 17 -6.09 -13.05 4.71
N PRO A 18 -7.03 -13.47 5.59
CA PRO A 18 -6.94 -14.75 6.28
C PRO A 18 -7.00 -15.91 5.29
N LYS A 19 -6.33 -17.02 5.61
CA LYS A 19 -6.34 -18.22 4.76
C LYS A 19 -7.65 -18.99 4.83
N ALA A 20 -8.38 -18.87 5.91
CA ALA A 20 -9.64 -19.57 6.17
C ALA A 20 -10.77 -18.57 6.46
N ALA A 21 -11.99 -18.97 6.18
CA ALA A 21 -13.20 -18.21 6.42
C ALA A 21 -14.28 -19.11 7.02
N LEU A 22 -15.16 -18.53 7.84
CA LEU A 22 -16.32 -19.24 8.39
C LEU A 22 -17.54 -19.02 7.48
N LEU A 23 -17.73 -19.94 6.53
CA LEU A 23 -18.88 -19.92 5.62
C LEU A 23 -20.14 -20.37 6.36
N GLU A 24 -21.21 -19.57 6.26
CA GLU A 24 -22.52 -19.92 6.81
C GLU A 24 -23.37 -20.62 5.73
N MET A 25 -23.84 -21.82 6.05
CA MET A 25 -24.73 -22.61 5.19
C MET A 25 -25.85 -23.23 6.04
N SER A 26 -27.10 -22.92 5.73
CA SER A 26 -28.27 -23.48 6.40
C SER A 26 -28.21 -23.39 7.93
N GLY A 27 -27.77 -22.26 8.48
CA GLY A 27 -27.68 -22.00 9.93
C GLY A 27 -26.50 -22.70 10.63
N ARG A 28 -25.57 -23.30 9.89
CA ARG A 28 -24.32 -23.87 10.41
C ARG A 28 -23.11 -23.16 9.80
N THR A 29 -22.10 -22.98 10.60
CA THR A 29 -20.82 -22.42 10.14
C THR A 29 -19.83 -23.54 9.82
N ARG A 30 -19.16 -23.44 8.70
CA ARG A 30 -18.09 -24.36 8.28
C ARG A 30 -16.87 -23.55 7.90
N GLU A 31 -15.71 -23.98 8.37
CA GLU A 31 -14.44 -23.40 7.94
C GLU A 31 -14.10 -23.87 6.52
N VAL A 32 -13.78 -22.92 5.66
CA VAL A 32 -13.39 -23.12 4.27
C VAL A 32 -12.17 -22.25 3.92
N PRO A 33 -11.36 -22.62 2.90
CA PRO A 33 -10.32 -21.72 2.40
C PRO A 33 -10.93 -20.41 1.92
N ALA A 34 -10.39 -19.25 2.33
CA ALA A 34 -10.92 -17.95 1.92
C ALA A 34 -10.91 -17.75 0.40
N GLY A 35 -9.91 -18.33 -0.31
CA GLY A 35 -9.85 -18.30 -1.77
C GLY A 35 -10.96 -19.08 -2.48
N SER A 36 -11.71 -19.94 -1.78
CA SER A 36 -12.84 -20.70 -2.36
C SER A 36 -14.19 -19.98 -2.22
N LEU A 37 -14.21 -18.82 -1.60
CA LEU A 37 -15.43 -18.03 -1.44
C LEU A 37 -15.94 -17.52 -2.78
N THR A 38 -17.25 -17.62 -2.99
CA THR A 38 -17.94 -17.13 -4.18
C THR A 38 -18.88 -15.98 -3.84
N ILE A 39 -19.13 -15.12 -4.82
CA ILE A 39 -20.04 -13.98 -4.68
C ILE A 39 -21.43 -14.46 -4.24
N GLY A 40 -22.01 -13.75 -3.26
CA GLY A 40 -23.33 -14.04 -2.70
C GLY A 40 -23.29 -14.96 -1.48
N GLN A 41 -22.20 -15.64 -1.19
CA GLN A 41 -22.04 -16.45 0.02
C GLN A 41 -21.97 -15.55 1.27
N THR A 42 -22.46 -16.06 2.39
CA THR A 42 -22.42 -15.36 3.69
C THR A 42 -21.33 -15.95 4.56
N VAL A 43 -20.48 -15.10 5.11
CA VAL A 43 -19.41 -15.47 6.04
C VAL A 43 -19.65 -14.82 7.40
N LEU A 44 -19.32 -15.54 8.46
CA LEU A 44 -19.33 -15.03 9.82
C LEU A 44 -17.94 -14.49 10.17
N VAL A 45 -17.87 -13.24 10.61
CA VAL A 45 -16.65 -12.58 11.06
C VAL A 45 -16.81 -12.26 12.56
N ARG A 46 -16.06 -12.94 13.42
CA ARG A 46 -16.11 -12.77 14.87
C ARG A 46 -15.28 -11.56 15.31
N PRO A 47 -15.50 -11.06 16.52
CA PRO A 47 -14.57 -10.08 17.12
C PRO A 47 -13.13 -10.61 17.13
N GLY A 48 -12.19 -9.79 16.67
CA GLY A 48 -10.79 -10.14 16.49
C GLY A 48 -10.45 -10.82 15.16
N ASP A 49 -11.43 -11.33 14.42
CA ASP A 49 -11.19 -11.96 13.10
C ASP A 49 -10.96 -10.91 12.01
N ARG A 50 -10.16 -11.30 11.02
CA ARG A 50 -10.03 -10.53 9.79
C ARG A 50 -11.14 -10.88 8.81
N VAL A 51 -11.65 -9.87 8.12
CA VAL A 51 -12.64 -10.02 7.04
C VAL A 51 -11.99 -10.82 5.89
N PRO A 52 -12.57 -11.98 5.48
CA PRO A 52 -11.93 -12.87 4.51
C PRO A 52 -12.10 -12.46 3.05
N ALA A 53 -13.11 -11.63 2.74
CA ALA A 53 -13.40 -11.17 1.37
C ALA A 53 -14.09 -9.81 1.42
N ASP A 54 -13.99 -9.03 0.35
CA ASP A 54 -14.80 -7.83 0.18
C ASP A 54 -16.29 -8.20 0.18
N GLY A 55 -17.08 -7.47 0.94
CA GLY A 55 -18.50 -7.79 1.08
C GLY A 55 -19.32 -6.63 1.64
N GLU A 56 -20.58 -6.93 1.88
CA GLU A 56 -21.56 -6.05 2.50
C GLU A 56 -22.06 -6.69 3.80
N VAL A 57 -22.09 -5.93 4.87
CA VAL A 57 -22.67 -6.39 6.15
C VAL A 57 -24.17 -6.61 5.95
N ILE A 58 -24.67 -7.79 6.26
CA ILE A 58 -26.10 -8.11 6.19
C ILE A 58 -26.73 -8.24 7.58
N GLU A 59 -25.92 -8.48 8.62
CA GLU A 59 -26.39 -8.56 10.01
C GLU A 59 -25.24 -8.25 10.97
N GLY A 60 -25.57 -7.61 12.09
CA GLY A 60 -24.63 -7.19 13.12
C GLY A 60 -24.26 -5.71 13.00
N VAL A 61 -23.75 -5.17 14.11
CA VAL A 61 -23.23 -3.79 14.21
C VAL A 61 -21.92 -3.87 14.99
N SER A 62 -20.82 -3.43 14.38
CA SER A 62 -19.50 -3.50 15.02
C SER A 62 -18.56 -2.44 14.46
N GLY A 63 -17.57 -2.03 15.25
CA GLY A 63 -16.41 -1.33 14.78
C GLY A 63 -15.55 -2.25 13.91
N VAL A 64 -15.04 -1.75 12.78
CA VAL A 64 -14.11 -2.47 11.92
C VAL A 64 -12.87 -1.62 11.71
N ASP A 65 -11.73 -2.13 12.13
CA ASP A 65 -10.44 -1.50 11.87
C ASP A 65 -10.04 -1.74 10.40
N GLU A 66 -10.18 -0.71 9.62
CA GLU A 66 -9.81 -0.69 8.20
C GLU A 66 -8.40 -0.15 7.95
N SER A 67 -7.62 0.13 9.00
CA SER A 67 -6.26 0.69 8.89
C SER A 67 -5.33 -0.11 7.97
N PRO A 68 -5.42 -1.45 7.87
CA PRO A 68 -4.58 -2.19 6.94
C PRO A 68 -4.86 -1.91 5.46
N VAL A 69 -6.05 -1.35 5.15
CA VAL A 69 -6.50 -1.07 3.78
C VAL A 69 -6.56 0.43 3.51
N THR A 70 -7.12 1.21 4.44
CA THR A 70 -7.36 2.65 4.29
C THR A 70 -6.28 3.51 4.94
N GLY A 71 -5.53 2.96 5.89
CA GLY A 71 -4.57 3.69 6.73
C GLY A 71 -5.20 4.49 7.88
N GLU A 72 -6.54 4.53 7.99
CA GLU A 72 -7.22 5.28 9.07
C GLU A 72 -7.18 4.48 10.37
N SER A 73 -6.63 5.09 11.44
CA SER A 73 -6.36 4.39 12.71
C SER A 73 -7.61 4.19 13.58
N VAL A 74 -8.70 4.90 13.31
CA VAL A 74 -9.94 4.81 14.10
C VAL A 74 -10.86 3.80 13.43
N PRO A 75 -11.36 2.77 14.16
CA PRO A 75 -12.30 1.83 13.60
C PRO A 75 -13.57 2.52 13.07
N SER A 76 -14.04 2.05 11.94
CA SER A 76 -15.23 2.54 11.25
C SER A 76 -16.43 1.71 11.67
N LEU A 77 -17.53 2.35 12.12
CA LEU A 77 -18.75 1.65 12.44
C LEU A 77 -19.37 1.04 11.18
N LYS A 78 -19.66 -0.26 11.23
CA LYS A 78 -20.33 -1.00 10.16
C LYS A 78 -21.66 -1.56 10.63
N GLU A 79 -22.68 -1.27 9.85
CA GLU A 79 -24.07 -1.68 10.04
C GLU A 79 -24.55 -2.40 8.78
N PRO A 80 -25.71 -3.10 8.80
CA PRO A 80 -26.26 -3.70 7.58
C PRO A 80 -26.37 -2.70 6.43
N GLY A 81 -25.87 -3.11 5.25
CA GLY A 81 -25.74 -2.26 4.06
C GLY A 81 -24.37 -1.59 3.90
N HIS A 82 -23.53 -1.58 4.91
CA HIS A 82 -22.18 -1.02 4.79
C HIS A 82 -21.19 -2.02 4.16
N ALA A 83 -20.31 -1.50 3.30
CA ALA A 83 -19.24 -2.28 2.72
C ALA A 83 -18.10 -2.53 3.73
N VAL A 84 -17.49 -3.72 3.65
CA VAL A 84 -16.28 -4.10 4.38
C VAL A 84 -15.25 -4.67 3.41
N PHE A 85 -13.98 -4.48 3.74
CA PHE A 85 -12.86 -4.85 2.89
C PHE A 85 -12.10 -6.06 3.43
N ALA A 86 -11.64 -6.94 2.56
CA ALA A 86 -10.78 -8.06 2.91
C ALA A 86 -9.52 -7.55 3.66
N GLY A 87 -9.15 -8.24 4.74
CA GLY A 87 -7.99 -7.87 5.55
C GLY A 87 -8.28 -6.91 6.70
N SER A 88 -9.43 -6.20 6.71
CA SER A 88 -9.87 -5.39 7.85
C SER A 88 -10.16 -6.27 9.07
N ILE A 89 -10.06 -5.71 10.27
CA ILE A 89 -10.23 -6.45 11.52
C ILE A 89 -11.56 -6.05 12.18
N ASN A 90 -12.41 -7.04 12.44
CA ASN A 90 -13.64 -6.83 13.21
C ASN A 90 -13.32 -6.69 14.71
N THR A 91 -13.88 -5.70 15.43
CA THR A 91 -13.44 -5.39 16.80
C THR A 91 -14.40 -5.86 17.90
N GLU A 92 -15.70 -5.62 17.79
CA GLU A 92 -16.58 -5.66 18.96
C GLU A 92 -17.64 -6.76 18.92
N ALA A 93 -18.38 -6.88 17.82
CA ALA A 93 -19.49 -7.81 17.68
C ALA A 93 -19.36 -8.67 16.42
N ALA A 94 -19.99 -9.83 16.40
CA ALA A 94 -20.00 -10.69 15.22
C ALA A 94 -20.75 -10.02 14.06
N LEU A 95 -20.17 -10.07 12.87
CA LEU A 95 -20.77 -9.58 11.64
C LEU A 95 -21.06 -10.74 10.69
N ARG A 96 -22.21 -10.71 10.02
CA ARG A 96 -22.48 -11.52 8.84
C ARG A 96 -22.25 -10.69 7.60
N VAL A 97 -21.36 -11.15 6.78
CA VAL A 97 -20.92 -10.43 5.58
C VAL A 97 -21.25 -11.27 4.34
N ARG A 98 -22.02 -10.68 3.43
CA ARG A 98 -22.27 -11.25 2.10
C ARG A 98 -21.13 -10.87 1.17
N VAL A 99 -20.45 -11.87 0.62
CA VAL A 99 -19.32 -11.69 -0.30
C VAL A 99 -19.79 -10.97 -1.56
N SER A 100 -19.15 -9.88 -1.90
CA SER A 100 -19.47 -9.04 -3.07
C SER A 100 -18.46 -9.18 -4.20
N LYS A 101 -17.23 -9.65 -3.92
CA LYS A 101 -16.18 -9.83 -4.92
C LYS A 101 -15.48 -11.19 -4.74
N ALA A 102 -15.04 -11.76 -5.85
CA ALA A 102 -14.19 -12.95 -5.83
C ALA A 102 -12.83 -12.64 -5.16
N ALA A 103 -12.16 -13.68 -4.67
CA ALA A 103 -10.86 -13.53 -3.99
C ALA A 103 -9.80 -12.86 -4.88
N GLU A 104 -9.84 -13.09 -6.18
CA GLU A 104 -8.91 -12.52 -7.17
C GLU A 104 -9.15 -11.02 -7.46
N ASP A 105 -10.38 -10.54 -7.17
CA ASP A 105 -10.83 -9.16 -7.45
C ASP A 105 -11.06 -8.35 -6.18
N ASN A 106 -10.71 -8.88 -5.01
CA ASN A 106 -10.83 -8.15 -3.76
C ASN A 106 -9.89 -6.92 -3.73
N THR A 107 -10.15 -6.00 -2.82
CA THR A 107 -9.41 -4.73 -2.71
C THR A 107 -7.91 -4.95 -2.52
N ILE A 108 -7.48 -5.92 -1.71
CA ILE A 108 -6.06 -6.25 -1.49
C ILE A 108 -5.42 -6.79 -2.78
N ALA A 109 -6.08 -7.70 -3.49
CA ALA A 109 -5.56 -8.25 -4.76
C ALA A 109 -5.39 -7.14 -5.82
N ARG A 110 -6.33 -6.19 -5.88
CA ARG A 110 -6.21 -5.02 -6.77
C ARG A 110 -5.04 -4.10 -6.38
N ILE A 111 -4.84 -3.85 -5.09
CA ILE A 111 -3.70 -3.05 -4.60
C ILE A 111 -2.39 -3.74 -5.01
N ILE A 112 -2.26 -5.05 -4.78
CA ILE A 112 -1.08 -5.82 -5.15
C ILE A 112 -0.82 -5.70 -6.66
N ARG A 113 -1.83 -5.92 -7.51
CA ARG A 113 -1.72 -5.80 -8.97
C ARG A 113 -1.27 -4.40 -9.40
N LEU A 114 -1.87 -3.34 -8.84
CA LEU A 114 -1.46 -1.95 -9.13
C LEU A 114 -0.02 -1.67 -8.72
N VAL A 115 0.45 -2.25 -7.61
CA VAL A 115 1.85 -2.10 -7.17
C VAL A 115 2.79 -2.85 -8.11
N GLU A 116 2.46 -4.07 -8.53
CA GLU A 116 3.25 -4.86 -9.49
C GLU A 116 3.33 -4.18 -10.87
N GLU A 117 2.21 -3.64 -11.37
CA GLU A 117 2.17 -2.87 -12.61
C GLU A 117 3.03 -1.60 -12.52
N ALA A 118 2.99 -0.92 -11.38
CA ALA A 118 3.82 0.26 -11.12
C ALA A 118 5.31 -0.09 -11.03
N GLU A 119 5.67 -1.25 -10.47
CA GLU A 119 7.07 -1.73 -10.42
C GLU A 119 7.62 -2.09 -11.81
N ALA A 120 6.77 -2.64 -12.69
CA ALA A 120 7.13 -2.98 -14.06
C ALA A 120 7.28 -1.74 -14.98
N ALA A 121 6.87 -0.55 -14.53
CA ALA A 121 6.89 0.67 -15.31
C ALA A 121 8.31 1.20 -15.52
N ARG A 122 8.89 0.92 -16.73
CA ARG A 122 10.14 1.53 -17.16
C ARG A 122 9.97 3.03 -17.40
N ALA A 123 11.04 3.79 -17.18
CA ALA A 123 11.06 5.22 -17.46
C ALA A 123 10.70 5.51 -18.94
N PRO A 124 9.96 6.58 -19.22
CA PRO A 124 9.67 7.01 -20.59
C PRO A 124 10.93 7.14 -21.44
N THR A 125 12.00 7.69 -20.89
CA THR A 125 13.31 7.81 -21.57
C THR A 125 13.93 6.46 -21.88
N GLU A 126 13.86 5.47 -20.99
CA GLU A 126 14.35 4.10 -21.27
C GLU A 126 13.58 3.47 -22.44
N ARG A 127 12.25 3.60 -22.44
CA ARG A 127 11.41 3.09 -23.54
C ARG A 127 11.70 3.78 -24.87
N PHE A 128 11.99 5.08 -24.84
CA PHE A 128 12.38 5.83 -26.04
C PHE A 128 13.72 5.32 -26.58
N ILE A 129 14.72 5.15 -25.73
CA ILE A 129 16.04 4.64 -26.11
C ILE A 129 15.95 3.24 -26.70
N ASP A 130 15.19 2.34 -26.07
CA ASP A 130 14.97 0.98 -26.58
C ASP A 130 14.32 0.99 -27.98
N ARG A 131 13.31 1.84 -28.17
CA ARG A 131 12.63 1.97 -29.48
C ARG A 131 13.55 2.57 -30.52
N PHE A 132 14.27 3.62 -30.18
CA PHE A 132 15.24 4.27 -31.06
C PHE A 132 16.34 3.30 -31.49
N SER A 133 16.96 2.61 -30.52
CA SER A 133 18.03 1.66 -30.79
C SER A 133 17.59 0.51 -31.68
N ARG A 134 16.36 0.05 -31.56
CA ARG A 134 15.81 -1.06 -32.38
C ARG A 134 15.70 -0.72 -33.85
N ILE A 135 15.55 0.56 -34.21
CA ILE A 135 15.46 1.03 -35.59
C ILE A 135 16.82 1.55 -36.04
N TYR A 136 17.50 2.32 -35.22
CA TYR A 136 18.75 2.99 -35.56
C TYR A 136 19.90 2.00 -35.78
N MET A 137 20.07 1.00 -34.92
CA MET A 137 21.17 0.04 -35.02
C MET A 137 21.17 -0.78 -36.33
N PRO A 138 20.06 -1.38 -36.76
CA PRO A 138 19.99 -2.05 -38.05
C PRO A 138 20.27 -1.09 -39.21
N GLY A 139 19.84 0.16 -39.12
CA GLY A 139 20.15 1.18 -40.13
C GLY A 139 21.67 1.46 -40.26
N VAL A 140 22.34 1.69 -39.13
CA VAL A 140 23.79 1.91 -39.09
C VAL A 140 24.54 0.69 -39.61
N VAL A 141 24.14 -0.52 -39.22
CA VAL A 141 24.74 -1.76 -39.72
C VAL A 141 24.55 -1.88 -41.26
N GLY A 142 23.34 -1.58 -41.74
CA GLY A 142 23.04 -1.61 -43.18
C GLY A 142 23.92 -0.62 -43.97
N VAL A 143 24.07 0.63 -43.49
CA VAL A 143 24.94 1.62 -44.09
C VAL A 143 26.42 1.17 -44.08
N ALA A 144 26.86 0.63 -42.92
CA ALA A 144 28.24 0.12 -42.81
C ALA A 144 28.53 -1.03 -43.81
N LEU A 145 27.57 -1.93 -43.99
CA LEU A 145 27.68 -3.01 -45.00
C LEU A 145 27.74 -2.44 -46.44
N LEU A 146 26.90 -1.45 -46.73
CA LEU A 146 26.99 -0.76 -48.04
C LEU A 146 28.34 -0.10 -48.26
N VAL A 147 28.87 0.58 -47.24
CA VAL A 147 30.20 1.21 -47.28
C VAL A 147 31.33 0.17 -47.47
N ALA A 148 31.21 -0.99 -46.84
CA ALA A 148 32.19 -2.07 -46.98
C ALA A 148 32.16 -2.74 -48.35
N ILE A 149 30.97 -2.91 -48.95
CA ILE A 149 30.79 -3.77 -50.13
C ILE A 149 30.75 -2.98 -51.43
N VAL A 150 30.04 -1.86 -51.51
CA VAL A 150 29.79 -1.14 -52.76
C VAL A 150 31.06 -0.61 -53.40
N PRO A 151 31.98 0.08 -52.72
CA PRO A 151 33.17 0.63 -53.36
C PRO A 151 34.15 -0.43 -53.90
N PRO A 152 34.42 -1.54 -53.18
CA PRO A 152 35.24 -2.60 -53.73
C PRO A 152 34.63 -3.27 -54.96
N LEU A 153 33.33 -3.53 -54.94
CA LEU A 153 32.64 -4.21 -56.03
C LEU A 153 32.37 -3.32 -57.24
N ALA A 154 31.91 -2.07 -57.01
CA ALA A 154 31.53 -1.18 -58.12
C ALA A 154 32.69 -0.36 -58.68
N PHE A 155 33.72 -0.08 -57.87
CA PHE A 155 34.85 0.81 -58.29
C PHE A 155 36.19 0.13 -58.12
N ALA A 156 36.26 -1.19 -57.99
CA ALA A 156 37.50 -1.99 -57.85
C ALA A 156 38.47 -1.42 -56.77
N GLN A 157 37.92 -0.87 -55.68
CA GLN A 157 38.71 -0.33 -54.58
C GLN A 157 39.24 -1.44 -53.66
N ALA A 158 40.28 -1.17 -52.87
CA ALA A 158 40.89 -2.12 -51.97
C ALA A 158 39.93 -2.45 -50.79
N TRP A 159 39.69 -3.72 -50.57
CA TRP A 159 38.75 -4.20 -49.53
C TRP A 159 39.16 -3.81 -48.12
N ASP A 160 40.42 -3.87 -47.78
CA ASP A 160 40.97 -3.55 -46.46
C ASP A 160 40.64 -2.12 -46.05
N ILE A 161 40.77 -1.16 -46.96
CA ILE A 161 40.47 0.25 -46.72
C ILE A 161 38.99 0.45 -46.43
N TRP A 162 38.10 -0.16 -47.21
CA TRP A 162 36.68 0.07 -47.08
C TRP A 162 36.05 -0.71 -45.90
N VAL A 163 36.57 -1.88 -45.61
CA VAL A 163 36.21 -2.62 -44.38
C VAL A 163 36.63 -1.82 -43.14
N TYR A 164 37.87 -1.24 -43.14
CA TYR A 164 38.30 -0.38 -42.05
C TYR A 164 37.38 0.85 -41.86
N ARG A 165 36.99 1.50 -42.94
CA ARG A 165 36.05 2.64 -42.91
C ARG A 165 34.67 2.24 -42.41
N ALA A 166 34.18 1.10 -42.81
CA ALA A 166 32.90 0.57 -42.33
C ALA A 166 32.94 0.25 -40.83
N LEU A 167 34.04 -0.33 -40.34
CA LEU A 167 34.23 -0.57 -38.90
C LEU A 167 34.35 0.74 -38.11
N ALA A 168 35.05 1.74 -38.63
CA ALA A 168 35.12 3.08 -38.04
C ALA A 168 33.74 3.74 -37.99
N LEU A 169 32.91 3.59 -39.04
CA LEU A 169 31.54 4.07 -39.07
C LEU A 169 30.67 3.40 -37.97
N LEU A 170 30.80 2.09 -37.79
CA LEU A 170 30.10 1.36 -36.74
C LEU A 170 30.52 1.84 -35.35
N LEU A 171 31.81 2.07 -35.12
CA LEU A 171 32.32 2.54 -33.84
C LEU A 171 31.82 3.95 -33.51
N ILE A 172 31.82 4.86 -34.47
CA ILE A 172 31.35 6.25 -34.28
C ILE A 172 29.81 6.29 -34.20
N GLY A 173 29.13 5.46 -35.00
CA GLY A 173 27.68 5.40 -35.08
C GLY A 173 27.02 4.68 -33.87
N CYS A 174 27.80 4.08 -33.00
CA CYS A 174 27.23 3.41 -31.82
C CYS A 174 26.72 4.45 -30.79
N PRO A 175 25.44 4.47 -30.43
CA PRO A 175 24.93 5.31 -29.35
C PRO A 175 25.18 4.72 -27.95
N CYS A 176 26.32 4.01 -27.78
CA CYS A 176 26.63 3.22 -26.59
C CYS A 176 26.63 4.07 -25.31
N ALA A 177 27.12 5.31 -25.38
CA ALA A 177 27.08 6.23 -24.23
C ALA A 177 25.66 6.54 -23.78
N LEU A 178 24.73 6.76 -24.72
CA LEU A 178 23.31 7.03 -24.40
C LEU A 178 22.63 5.81 -23.79
N VAL A 179 22.86 4.63 -24.36
CA VAL A 179 22.24 3.37 -23.91
C VAL A 179 22.69 2.98 -22.49
N ILE A 180 23.93 3.30 -22.10
CA ILE A 180 24.48 2.96 -20.80
C ILE A 180 24.24 4.07 -19.75
N SER A 181 24.32 5.35 -20.14
CA SER A 181 24.27 6.47 -19.19
C SER A 181 22.93 6.61 -18.47
N VAL A 182 21.81 6.39 -19.19
CA VAL A 182 20.48 6.57 -18.62
C VAL A 182 20.16 5.51 -17.55
N PRO A 183 20.29 4.20 -17.81
CA PRO A 183 20.13 3.19 -16.76
C PRO A 183 21.08 3.38 -15.58
N ALA A 184 22.34 3.75 -15.84
CA ALA A 184 23.31 4.00 -14.79
C ALA A 184 22.92 5.19 -13.90
N SER A 185 22.44 6.28 -14.51
CA SER A 185 21.95 7.46 -13.77
C SER A 185 20.72 7.14 -12.92
N ILE A 186 19.77 6.38 -13.47
CA ILE A 186 18.57 5.93 -12.76
C ILE A 186 18.98 5.03 -11.57
N ALA A 187 19.84 4.03 -11.79
CA ALA A 187 20.32 3.15 -10.75
C ALA A 187 21.06 3.92 -9.64
N SER A 188 21.87 4.91 -10.00
CA SER A 188 22.57 5.78 -9.05
C SER A 188 21.58 6.61 -8.21
N ALA A 189 20.58 7.21 -8.86
CA ALA A 189 19.55 8.00 -8.19
C ALA A 189 18.69 7.15 -7.24
N LEU A 190 18.28 5.96 -7.68
CA LEU A 190 17.53 5.00 -6.83
C LEU A 190 18.36 4.58 -5.62
N SER A 191 19.64 4.26 -5.82
CA SER A 191 20.56 3.89 -4.75
C SER A 191 20.77 5.04 -3.75
N ALA A 192 20.95 6.27 -4.24
CA ALA A 192 21.10 7.44 -3.38
C ALA A 192 19.83 7.75 -2.59
N GLY A 193 18.64 7.61 -3.22
CA GLY A 193 17.34 7.73 -2.56
C GLY A 193 17.15 6.68 -1.48
N ALA A 194 17.41 5.41 -1.79
CA ALA A 194 17.26 4.30 -0.86
C ALA A 194 18.13 4.47 0.40
N ARG A 195 19.35 4.99 0.25
CA ARG A 195 20.22 5.31 1.41
C ARG A 195 19.66 6.40 2.32
N ARG A 196 18.75 7.24 1.82
CA ARG A 196 18.04 8.28 2.58
C ARG A 196 16.64 7.86 3.02
N GLY A 197 16.28 6.60 2.85
CA GLY A 197 14.96 6.07 3.20
C GLY A 197 13.86 6.36 2.15
N LEU A 198 14.21 6.93 1.00
CA LEU A 198 13.25 7.18 -0.09
C LEU A 198 13.11 5.93 -0.94
N LEU A 199 11.95 5.28 -0.85
CA LEU A 199 11.60 4.11 -1.65
C LEU A 199 10.96 4.57 -2.96
N MET A 200 11.76 4.70 -4.02
CA MET A 200 11.28 5.07 -5.34
C MET A 200 11.07 3.83 -6.21
N LYS A 201 9.91 3.71 -6.84
CA LYS A 201 9.54 2.59 -7.71
C LYS A 201 9.98 2.83 -9.15
N GLY A 202 11.28 2.61 -9.43
CA GLY A 202 11.85 2.69 -10.77
C GLY A 202 12.10 4.10 -11.31
N GLY A 203 12.64 4.16 -12.53
CA GLY A 203 13.05 5.42 -13.19
C GLY A 203 11.89 6.34 -13.56
N ALA A 204 10.69 5.80 -13.79
CA ALA A 204 9.50 6.58 -14.11
C ALA A 204 9.16 7.60 -13.00
N VAL A 205 9.35 7.24 -11.73
CA VAL A 205 9.10 8.12 -10.58
C VAL A 205 10.08 9.29 -10.56
N ILE A 206 11.36 9.04 -10.90
CA ILE A 206 12.40 10.08 -10.96
C ILE A 206 12.07 11.09 -12.06
N GLU A 207 11.68 10.63 -13.24
CA GLU A 207 11.29 11.52 -14.35
C GLU A 207 10.00 12.29 -14.03
N ALA A 208 9.01 11.65 -13.39
CA ALA A 208 7.79 12.31 -12.96
C ALA A 208 8.07 13.40 -11.92
N ALA A 209 8.95 13.11 -10.95
CA ALA A 209 9.35 14.09 -9.92
C ALA A 209 9.98 15.35 -10.54
N ALA A 210 10.80 15.19 -11.60
CA ALA A 210 11.42 16.32 -12.30
C ALA A 210 10.41 17.25 -13.01
N ARG A 211 9.19 16.76 -13.29
CA ARG A 211 8.12 17.52 -13.98
C ARG A 211 6.98 17.91 -13.06
N THR A 212 7.11 17.66 -11.75
CA THR A 212 6.08 17.93 -10.77
C THR A 212 5.83 19.42 -10.63
N THR A 213 4.59 19.84 -10.85
CA THR A 213 4.11 21.23 -10.67
C THR A 213 3.12 21.37 -9.52
N LYS A 214 2.55 20.26 -9.06
CA LYS A 214 1.59 20.21 -7.94
C LYS A 214 1.95 19.03 -7.05
N VAL A 215 1.83 19.22 -5.74
CA VAL A 215 2.08 18.18 -4.73
C VAL A 215 0.82 18.00 -3.91
N ALA A 216 0.35 16.76 -3.79
CA ALA A 216 -0.71 16.37 -2.89
C ALA A 216 -0.09 15.52 -1.75
N PHE A 217 -0.40 15.88 -0.52
CA PHE A 217 0.04 15.14 0.66
C PHE A 217 -1.09 14.25 1.17
N ASP A 218 -0.77 13.00 1.46
CA ASP A 218 -1.67 12.15 2.22
C ASP A 218 -1.74 12.65 3.68
N LYS A 219 -2.90 12.45 4.33
CA LYS A 219 -3.11 12.89 5.71
C LYS A 219 -2.46 11.92 6.70
N THR A 220 -2.88 10.68 6.66
CA THR A 220 -2.60 9.71 7.72
C THR A 220 -1.23 9.06 7.54
N GLY A 221 -0.37 9.18 8.55
CA GLY A 221 1.01 8.67 8.47
C GLY A 221 1.98 9.55 7.65
N THR A 222 1.50 10.62 7.01
CA THR A 222 2.29 11.62 6.26
C THR A 222 2.28 12.97 6.95
N LEU A 223 1.10 13.60 7.04
CA LEU A 223 0.91 14.87 7.78
C LEU A 223 0.61 14.63 9.25
N THR A 224 0.12 13.47 9.60
CA THR A 224 -0.18 13.04 10.96
C THR A 224 0.60 11.77 11.30
N LEU A 225 0.74 11.48 12.59
CA LEU A 225 1.42 10.28 13.08
C LEU A 225 0.53 9.03 13.04
N GLY A 226 -0.74 9.15 12.65
CA GLY A 226 -1.71 8.05 12.70
C GLY A 226 -2.04 7.60 14.13
N ARG A 227 -1.72 8.41 15.14
CA ARG A 227 -1.95 8.14 16.56
C ARG A 227 -2.69 9.32 17.17
N PRO A 228 -3.97 9.16 17.57
CA PRO A 228 -4.73 10.17 18.29
C PRO A 228 -4.00 10.59 19.57
N ARG A 229 -4.11 11.85 19.95
CA ARG A 229 -3.57 12.39 21.20
C ARG A 229 -4.50 13.47 21.72
N ILE A 230 -4.73 13.49 23.05
CA ILE A 230 -5.47 14.56 23.70
C ILE A 230 -4.63 15.84 23.63
N THR A 231 -5.15 16.89 23.01
CA THR A 231 -4.56 18.22 22.95
C THR A 231 -5.06 19.09 24.11
N ASP A 232 -6.37 19.12 24.30
CA ASP A 232 -7.05 20.00 25.23
C ASP A 232 -8.11 19.24 26.05
N ILE A 233 -8.33 19.65 27.29
CA ILE A 233 -9.37 19.14 28.15
C ILE A 233 -10.21 20.35 28.57
N VAL A 234 -11.51 20.32 28.31
CA VAL A 234 -12.43 21.41 28.62
C VAL A 234 -13.51 20.89 29.59
N PRO A 235 -13.33 21.02 30.91
CA PRO A 235 -14.30 20.57 31.88
C PRO A 235 -15.53 21.49 31.87
N PHE A 236 -16.72 20.90 31.81
CA PHE A 236 -17.97 21.64 32.04
C PHE A 236 -18.28 21.83 33.52
N SER A 237 -17.73 20.95 34.39
CA SER A 237 -17.76 21.03 35.81
C SER A 237 -16.53 20.33 36.39
N GLY A 238 -16.09 20.74 37.57
CA GLY A 238 -14.88 20.20 38.19
C GLY A 238 -13.58 20.68 37.57
N THR A 239 -12.54 19.90 37.75
CA THR A 239 -11.17 20.17 37.24
C THR A 239 -10.81 19.28 36.06
N GLU A 240 -9.79 19.68 35.29
CA GLU A 240 -9.24 18.83 34.23
C GLU A 240 -8.76 17.47 34.76
N ALA A 241 -8.19 17.43 35.96
CA ALA A 241 -7.70 16.22 36.59
C ALA A 241 -8.86 15.23 36.86
N GLU A 242 -9.95 15.71 37.46
CA GLU A 242 -11.13 14.90 37.74
C GLU A 242 -11.76 14.31 36.47
N VAL A 243 -11.88 15.14 35.40
CA VAL A 243 -12.39 14.66 34.10
C VAL A 243 -11.48 13.58 33.53
N LEU A 244 -10.18 13.75 33.65
CA LEU A 244 -9.19 12.83 33.11
C LEU A 244 -9.18 11.49 33.90
N GLU A 245 -9.29 11.53 35.23
CA GLU A 245 -9.37 10.36 36.11
C GLU A 245 -10.64 9.52 35.82
N LEU A 246 -11.79 10.18 35.64
CA LEU A 246 -13.05 9.55 35.28
C LEU A 246 -12.95 8.90 33.88
N ALA A 247 -12.46 9.66 32.87
CA ALA A 247 -12.33 9.14 31.50
C ALA A 247 -11.34 7.98 31.42
N ALA A 248 -10.22 8.07 32.12
CA ALA A 248 -9.23 6.99 32.21
C ALA A 248 -9.81 5.74 32.90
N GLY A 249 -10.68 5.92 33.92
CA GLY A 249 -11.39 4.82 34.59
C GLY A 249 -12.29 4.06 33.62
N ILE A 250 -13.08 4.77 32.80
CA ILE A 250 -13.98 4.16 31.81
C ILE A 250 -13.16 3.37 30.74
N GLU A 251 -12.04 3.91 30.29
CA GLU A 251 -11.24 3.37 29.19
C GLU A 251 -10.11 2.43 29.63
N ALA A 252 -9.94 2.18 30.92
CA ALA A 252 -8.83 1.39 31.47
C ALA A 252 -8.70 -0.04 30.91
N GLY A 253 -9.82 -0.63 30.43
CA GLY A 253 -9.85 -1.96 29.82
C GLY A 253 -9.92 -1.96 28.28
N SER A 254 -9.87 -0.79 27.63
CA SER A 254 -10.07 -0.63 26.20
C SER A 254 -8.75 -0.54 25.43
N SER A 255 -8.65 -1.25 24.32
CA SER A 255 -7.54 -1.13 23.35
C SER A 255 -7.82 -0.16 22.20
N HIS A 256 -8.96 0.53 22.24
CA HIS A 256 -9.33 1.49 21.20
C HIS A 256 -8.31 2.64 21.11
N PRO A 257 -7.93 3.13 19.90
CA PRO A 257 -6.94 4.20 19.77
C PRO A 257 -7.23 5.46 20.57
N LEU A 258 -8.52 5.84 20.74
CA LEU A 258 -8.93 6.96 21.58
C LEU A 258 -8.73 6.67 23.07
N ALA A 259 -9.01 5.45 23.52
CA ALA A 259 -8.76 5.01 24.89
C ALA A 259 -7.28 5.10 25.23
N VAL A 260 -6.41 4.59 24.33
CA VAL A 260 -4.95 4.69 24.48
C VAL A 260 -4.50 6.16 24.60
N ALA A 261 -5.11 7.07 23.83
CA ALA A 261 -4.81 8.51 23.90
C ALA A 261 -5.20 9.10 25.26
N ILE A 262 -6.36 8.73 25.80
CA ILE A 262 -6.85 9.17 27.11
C ILE A 262 -5.93 8.65 28.23
N LEU A 263 -5.64 7.36 28.22
CA LEU A 263 -4.78 6.71 29.21
C LEU A 263 -3.37 7.28 29.21
N SER A 264 -2.78 7.49 28.02
CA SER A 264 -1.47 8.12 27.89
C SER A 264 -1.43 9.57 28.40
N ARG A 265 -2.53 10.31 28.25
CA ARG A 265 -2.64 11.68 28.78
C ARG A 265 -2.81 11.65 30.31
N ALA A 266 -3.57 10.70 30.83
CA ALA A 266 -3.75 10.52 32.29
C ALA A 266 -2.40 10.20 32.94
N GLU A 267 -1.65 9.25 32.40
CA GLU A 267 -0.33 8.87 32.86
C GLU A 267 0.64 10.08 32.86
N ALA A 268 0.69 10.84 31.75
CA ALA A 268 1.54 12.02 31.63
C ALA A 268 1.21 13.13 32.64
N ASN A 269 -0.04 13.23 33.08
CA ASN A 269 -0.50 14.22 34.06
C ASN A 269 -0.47 13.67 35.50
N GLY A 270 -0.07 12.41 35.73
CA GLY A 270 -0.11 11.75 37.04
C GLY A 270 -1.51 11.48 37.56
N ALA A 271 -2.54 11.50 36.70
CA ALA A 271 -3.93 11.19 37.03
C ALA A 271 -4.11 9.67 37.03
N ALA A 272 -4.53 9.11 38.16
CA ALA A 272 -4.78 7.69 38.29
C ALA A 272 -6.20 7.33 37.80
N PRO A 273 -6.38 6.27 36.97
CA PRO A 273 -7.71 5.83 36.61
C PRO A 273 -8.55 5.46 37.80
N LEU A 274 -9.76 6.00 37.92
CA LEU A 274 -10.68 5.62 39.00
C LEU A 274 -11.22 4.20 38.77
N PRO A 275 -11.50 3.44 39.87
CA PRO A 275 -12.11 2.13 39.74
C PRO A 275 -13.45 2.18 39.00
N ALA A 276 -13.55 1.41 37.91
CA ALA A 276 -14.76 1.33 37.11
C ALA A 276 -15.29 -0.09 37.05
N SER A 277 -16.61 -0.24 36.95
CA SER A 277 -17.30 -1.51 36.80
C SER A 277 -18.32 -1.45 35.67
N GLY A 278 -18.65 -2.61 35.08
CA GLY A 278 -19.62 -2.69 33.98
C GLY A 278 -19.21 -1.95 32.74
N ALA A 279 -17.90 -1.75 32.50
CA ALA A 279 -17.39 -1.08 31.32
C ALA A 279 -17.81 -1.84 30.06
N ARG A 280 -18.42 -1.13 29.10
CA ARG A 280 -18.80 -1.66 27.79
C ARG A 280 -18.66 -0.63 26.70
N ALA A 281 -18.21 -1.09 25.55
CA ALA A 281 -18.20 -0.29 24.34
C ALA A 281 -19.61 -0.16 23.75
N LEU A 282 -19.96 1.04 23.34
CA LEU A 282 -21.19 1.34 22.61
C LEU A 282 -20.82 1.65 21.16
N PRO A 283 -21.00 0.71 20.21
CA PRO A 283 -20.55 0.88 18.83
C PRO A 283 -21.01 2.22 18.24
N GLY A 284 -20.07 3.02 17.73
CA GLY A 284 -20.31 4.34 17.15
C GLY A 284 -20.73 5.44 18.13
N LYS A 285 -20.84 5.16 19.43
CA LYS A 285 -21.27 6.12 20.46
C LYS A 285 -20.24 6.39 21.54
N GLY A 286 -19.26 5.48 21.70
CA GLY A 286 -18.20 5.58 22.71
C GLY A 286 -18.21 4.42 23.68
N ALA A 287 -17.86 4.69 24.93
CA ALA A 287 -17.86 3.70 26.02
C ALA A 287 -18.64 4.23 27.22
N GLU A 288 -19.17 3.32 28.04
CA GLU A 288 -19.79 3.65 29.30
C GLU A 288 -19.32 2.70 30.41
N ALA A 289 -19.27 3.20 31.64
CA ALA A 289 -18.99 2.43 32.82
C ALA A 289 -19.56 3.13 34.04
N MET A 290 -19.73 2.39 35.16
CA MET A 290 -19.98 2.94 36.48
C MET A 290 -18.63 3.23 37.14
N VAL A 291 -18.34 4.49 37.46
CA VAL A 291 -17.09 4.93 38.08
C VAL A 291 -17.40 5.46 39.49
N ALA A 292 -16.67 4.95 40.47
CA ALA A 292 -16.78 5.33 41.87
C ALA A 292 -18.20 5.17 42.48
N GLY A 293 -18.99 4.25 41.94
CA GLY A 293 -20.38 3.98 42.39
C GLY A 293 -21.36 4.96 41.81
#